data_50aac7795e6e261dbf191633c60d1f48
#
_entry.id   50aac7795e6e261dbf191633c60d1f48
#
_cell.length_a   1.000
_cell.length_b   1.000
_cell.length_c   1.000
_cell.angle_alpha   90.00
_cell.angle_beta   90.00
_cell.angle_gamma   90.00
#
_symmetry.space_group_name_H-M   'P 1'
#
loop_
_entity.id
_entity.type
_entity.pdbx_description
1 polymer ?
#
loop_
_entity_poly.entity_id
_entity_poly.type
_entity_poly.pdbx_seq_one_letter_code
_entity_poly.pdbx_strand_id
1 'polypeptide(L)'
;MRKEKFLLIFQLVVIILAGVISKDSFYSVLVAAIGVVFNLMVSLNIPQGFLAGIVYALTNGVLSWQAGAYASGIFMFVLQVPMAAYSYLSWKKKKEETDQIMRRMTRKGTGLLVASMLAGWLVMFLLLPASDGGRGIGTVLDTAFFVFSVAACLQLAFCYKSAYLVTLLSGLGGTLLWGWKMFEKGTGLSLAVFYLIVLVNSVIAVRMQYFSGEKECAL
;
A
#
# COMPACT_ATOMS: atom_id res chain seq x y z
N MET A 1 -13.08 18.64 -3.40
CA MET A 1 -12.79 19.01 -1.98
C MET A 1 -13.84 18.52 -0.96
N ARG A 2 -15.16 18.73 -1.11
CA ARG A 2 -16.14 18.31 -0.10
C ARG A 2 -16.31 16.78 -0.01
N LYS A 3 -16.34 16.08 -1.15
CA LYS A 3 -16.48 14.61 -1.23
C LYS A 3 -15.25 13.87 -0.70
N GLU A 4 -14.06 14.37 -0.98
CA GLU A 4 -12.79 13.79 -0.56
C GLU A 4 -12.58 13.88 0.96
N LYS A 5 -12.95 15.03 1.56
CA LYS A 5 -12.94 15.21 3.01
C LYS A 5 -13.93 14.28 3.71
N PHE A 6 -15.13 14.13 3.13
CA PHE A 6 -16.13 13.20 3.65
C PHE A 6 -15.62 11.75 3.61
N LEU A 7 -15.01 11.35 2.46
CA LEU A 7 -14.44 10.02 2.30
C LEU A 7 -13.34 9.74 3.34
N LEU A 8 -12.44 10.72 3.57
CA LEU A 8 -11.39 10.60 4.58
C LEU A 8 -11.97 10.40 5.98
N ILE A 9 -12.92 11.25 6.37
CA ILE A 9 -13.56 11.16 7.69
C ILE A 9 -14.27 9.81 7.86
N PHE A 10 -15.00 9.38 6.84
CA PHE A 10 -15.67 8.07 6.84
C PHE A 10 -14.67 6.92 7.04
N GLN A 11 -13.57 6.91 6.28
CA GLN A 11 -12.54 5.88 6.38
C GLN A 11 -11.87 5.88 7.78
N LEU A 12 -11.59 7.06 8.35
CA LEU A 12 -11.03 7.17 9.70
C LEU A 12 -11.98 6.64 10.77
N VAL A 13 -13.28 6.96 10.67
CA VAL A 13 -14.29 6.43 11.59
C VAL A 13 -14.36 4.89 11.51
N VAL A 14 -14.33 4.33 10.30
CA VAL A 14 -14.33 2.86 10.11
C VAL A 14 -13.10 2.21 10.77
N ILE A 15 -11.91 2.80 10.64
CA ILE A 15 -10.69 2.31 11.31
C ILE A 15 -10.82 2.36 12.84
N ILE A 16 -11.30 3.46 13.39
CA ILE A 16 -11.48 3.61 14.84
C ILE A 16 -12.48 2.58 15.36
N LEU A 17 -13.61 2.42 14.68
CA LEU A 17 -14.61 1.41 15.05
C LEU A 17 -14.05 -0.01 14.98
N ALA A 18 -13.31 -0.35 13.94
CA ALA A 18 -12.64 -1.66 13.83
C ALA A 18 -11.68 -1.89 15.00
N GLY A 19 -10.85 -0.89 15.34
CA GLY A 19 -9.92 -0.98 16.45
C GLY A 19 -10.60 -1.14 17.81
N VAL A 20 -11.72 -0.44 18.04
CA VAL A 20 -12.50 -0.58 19.28
C VAL A 20 -13.13 -1.96 19.39
N ILE A 21 -13.71 -2.48 18.30
CA ILE A 21 -14.36 -3.80 18.26
C ILE A 21 -13.35 -4.92 18.53
N SER A 22 -12.17 -4.86 17.92
CA SER A 22 -11.12 -5.89 18.09
C SER A 22 -10.24 -5.69 19.32
N LYS A 23 -10.45 -4.60 20.08
CA LYS A 23 -9.57 -4.20 21.19
C LYS A 23 -8.10 -4.07 20.76
N ASP A 24 -7.88 -3.58 19.54
CA ASP A 24 -6.54 -3.30 19.04
C ASP A 24 -5.83 -2.26 19.91
N SER A 25 -4.50 -2.32 19.92
CA SER A 25 -3.71 -1.30 20.61
C SER A 25 -3.96 0.08 19.98
N PHE A 26 -3.93 1.12 20.78
CA PHE A 26 -4.01 2.50 20.29
C PHE A 26 -2.98 2.78 19.19
N TYR A 27 -1.79 2.18 19.31
CA TYR A 27 -0.72 2.28 18.32
C TYR A 27 -1.12 1.68 16.97
N SER A 28 -1.74 0.48 16.95
CA SER A 28 -2.24 -0.13 15.71
C SER A 28 -3.28 0.74 14.99
N VAL A 29 -4.22 1.29 15.75
CA VAL A 29 -5.27 2.19 15.23
C VAL A 29 -4.65 3.45 14.65
N LEU A 30 -3.69 4.05 15.37
CA LEU A 30 -2.97 5.25 14.90
C LEU A 30 -2.20 4.99 13.61
N VAL A 31 -1.47 3.86 13.52
CA VAL A 31 -0.75 3.46 12.31
C VAL A 31 -1.71 3.28 11.13
N ALA A 32 -2.83 2.59 11.34
CA ALA A 32 -3.85 2.40 10.31
C ALA A 32 -4.46 3.75 9.84
N ALA A 33 -4.72 4.68 10.77
CA ALA A 33 -5.24 6.01 10.45
C ALA A 33 -4.25 6.84 9.61
N ILE A 34 -2.96 6.84 9.96
CA ILE A 34 -1.91 7.50 9.17
C ILE A 34 -1.83 6.87 7.77
N GLY A 35 -1.93 5.54 7.69
CA GLY A 35 -1.95 4.80 6.43
C GLY A 35 -3.12 5.20 5.53
N VAL A 36 -4.32 5.42 6.09
CA VAL A 36 -5.49 5.91 5.34
C VAL A 36 -5.21 7.28 4.73
N VAL A 37 -4.66 8.21 5.51
CA VAL A 37 -4.30 9.56 5.02
C VAL A 37 -3.31 9.47 3.87
N PHE A 38 -2.23 8.70 4.06
CA PHE A 38 -1.23 8.45 3.03
C PHE A 38 -1.87 7.89 1.75
N ASN A 39 -2.59 6.78 1.86
CA ASN A 39 -3.12 6.07 0.70
C ASN A 39 -4.17 6.90 -0.05
N LEU A 40 -5.09 7.57 0.64
CA LEU A 40 -6.09 8.42 0.01
C LEU A 40 -5.45 9.60 -0.73
N MET A 41 -4.49 10.29 -0.11
CA MET A 41 -3.82 11.43 -0.76
C MET A 41 -3.07 10.99 -2.02
N VAL A 42 -2.35 9.86 -1.98
CA VAL A 42 -1.66 9.31 -3.16
C VAL A 42 -2.67 8.89 -4.24
N SER A 43 -3.79 8.27 -3.87
CA SER A 43 -4.86 7.89 -4.81
C SER A 43 -5.48 9.09 -5.52
N LEU A 44 -5.47 10.27 -4.88
CA LEU A 44 -5.94 11.54 -5.44
C LEU A 44 -4.83 12.35 -6.14
N ASN A 45 -3.66 11.76 -6.41
CA ASN A 45 -2.50 12.41 -7.00
C ASN A 45 -1.99 13.64 -6.20
N ILE A 46 -2.05 13.57 -4.86
CA ILE A 46 -1.56 14.61 -3.96
C ILE A 46 -0.17 14.22 -3.45
N PRO A 47 0.93 14.92 -3.89
CA PRO A 47 2.30 14.53 -3.53
C PRO A 47 2.58 14.53 -2.03
N GLN A 48 1.94 15.43 -1.26
CA GLN A 48 2.09 15.52 0.21
C GLN A 48 1.71 14.22 0.94
N GLY A 49 0.90 13.35 0.30
CA GLY A 49 0.60 12.03 0.82
C GLY A 49 1.84 11.20 1.13
N PHE A 50 2.91 11.35 0.35
CA PHE A 50 4.16 10.61 0.59
C PHE A 50 4.87 11.00 1.90
N LEU A 51 4.66 12.23 2.41
CA LEU A 51 5.17 12.62 3.74
C LEU A 51 4.45 11.83 4.85
N ALA A 52 3.13 11.70 4.76
CA ALA A 52 2.37 10.80 5.63
C ALA A 52 2.81 9.33 5.44
N GLY A 53 3.18 8.95 4.19
CA GLY A 53 3.72 7.63 3.85
C GLY A 53 5.04 7.30 4.54
N ILE A 54 5.93 8.28 4.75
CA ILE A 54 7.16 8.10 5.53
C ILE A 54 6.83 7.78 6.99
N VAL A 55 5.94 8.57 7.61
CA VAL A 55 5.53 8.34 9.00
C VAL A 55 4.83 6.98 9.14
N TYR A 56 3.94 6.66 8.21
CA TYR A 56 3.29 5.35 8.13
C TYR A 56 4.32 4.21 8.05
N ALA A 57 5.31 4.32 7.15
CA ALA A 57 6.31 3.27 6.96
C ALA A 57 7.14 3.03 8.23
N LEU A 58 7.59 4.09 8.90
CA LEU A 58 8.35 3.97 10.15
C LEU A 58 7.52 3.31 11.25
N THR A 59 6.28 3.73 11.45
CA THR A 59 5.41 3.20 12.50
C THR A 59 4.92 1.79 12.19
N ASN A 60 4.50 1.52 10.95
CA ASN A 60 4.03 0.20 10.53
C ASN A 60 5.18 -0.82 10.44
N GLY A 61 6.39 -0.37 10.13
CA GLY A 61 7.57 -1.22 10.13
C GLY A 61 7.84 -1.84 11.51
N VAL A 62 7.76 -1.03 12.57
CA VAL A 62 7.85 -1.51 13.96
C VAL A 62 6.74 -2.51 14.27
N LEU A 63 5.49 -2.18 13.91
CA LEU A 63 4.35 -3.04 14.17
C LEU A 63 4.43 -4.37 13.42
N SER A 64 4.84 -4.34 12.15
CA SER A 64 5.05 -5.54 11.33
C SER A 64 6.12 -6.45 11.93
N TRP A 65 7.22 -5.86 12.41
CA TRP A 65 8.28 -6.61 13.09
C TRP A 65 7.79 -7.30 14.36
N GLN A 66 7.07 -6.59 15.21
CA GLN A 66 6.46 -7.13 16.43
C GLN A 66 5.43 -8.23 16.15
N ALA A 67 4.71 -8.11 15.03
CA ALA A 67 3.73 -9.11 14.58
C ALA A 67 4.36 -10.36 13.94
N GLY A 68 5.70 -10.39 13.73
CA GLY A 68 6.39 -11.47 13.04
C GLY A 68 6.20 -11.43 11.50
N ALA A 69 5.77 -10.28 10.94
CA ALA A 69 5.71 -10.04 9.50
C ALA A 69 7.03 -9.40 9.04
N TYR A 70 8.10 -10.18 9.03
CA TYR A 70 9.47 -9.67 8.85
C TYR A 70 9.70 -9.11 7.44
N ALA A 71 9.15 -9.76 6.39
CA ALA A 71 9.25 -9.25 5.03
C ALA A 71 8.63 -7.85 4.92
N SER A 72 7.45 -7.69 5.49
CA SER A 72 6.75 -6.40 5.56
C SER A 72 7.55 -5.37 6.34
N GLY A 73 8.15 -5.74 7.48
CA GLY A 73 9.02 -4.86 8.27
C GLY A 73 10.24 -4.36 7.49
N ILE A 74 10.96 -5.28 6.82
CA ILE A 74 12.11 -4.93 5.96
C ILE A 74 11.67 -3.98 4.84
N PHE A 75 10.55 -4.29 4.15
CA PHE A 75 10.01 -3.41 3.11
C PHE A 75 9.79 -2.00 3.62
N MET A 76 9.13 -1.84 4.76
CA MET A 76 8.79 -0.53 5.32
C MET A 76 10.03 0.31 5.60
N PHE A 77 11.05 -0.24 6.25
CA PHE A 77 12.25 0.53 6.61
C PHE A 77 13.21 0.74 5.44
N VAL A 78 13.49 -0.30 4.66
CA VAL A 78 14.56 -0.27 3.66
C VAL A 78 14.09 0.31 2.33
N LEU A 79 12.84 0.09 1.96
CA LEU A 79 12.31 0.50 0.65
C LEU A 79 11.26 1.61 0.73
N GLN A 80 10.24 1.44 1.57
CA GLN A 80 9.11 2.38 1.59
C GLN A 80 9.55 3.80 2.00
N VAL A 81 10.41 3.95 3.01
CA VAL A 81 10.85 5.27 3.48
C VAL A 81 11.63 6.02 2.39
N PRO A 82 12.75 5.49 1.82
CA PRO A 82 13.49 6.22 0.80
C PRO A 82 12.68 6.42 -0.50
N MET A 83 11.85 5.43 -0.89
CA MET A 83 11.03 5.57 -2.08
C MET A 83 9.88 6.56 -1.91
N ALA A 84 9.31 6.70 -0.72
CA ALA A 84 8.32 7.74 -0.43
C ALA A 84 8.94 9.14 -0.50
N ALA A 85 10.15 9.32 0.03
CA ALA A 85 10.89 10.58 -0.10
C ALA A 85 11.18 10.92 -1.57
N TYR A 86 11.68 9.95 -2.34
CA TYR A 86 11.91 10.11 -3.78
C TYR A 86 10.62 10.42 -4.54
N SER A 87 9.54 9.69 -4.24
CA SER A 87 8.23 9.90 -4.87
C SER A 87 7.68 11.29 -4.60
N TYR A 88 7.82 11.80 -3.37
CA TYR A 88 7.42 13.16 -3.03
C TYR A 88 8.09 14.19 -3.93
N LEU A 89 9.42 14.11 -4.05
CA LEU A 89 10.20 15.04 -4.87
C LEU A 89 9.86 14.91 -6.36
N SER A 90 9.80 13.68 -6.86
CA SER A 90 9.49 13.39 -8.26
C SER A 90 8.08 13.86 -8.66
N TRP A 91 7.07 13.60 -7.83
CA TRP A 91 5.69 14.00 -8.12
C TRP A 91 5.50 15.50 -7.98
N LYS A 92 6.15 16.13 -6.99
CA LYS A 92 6.11 17.60 -6.84
C LYS A 92 6.65 18.27 -8.09
N LYS A 93 7.85 17.87 -8.55
CA LYS A 93 8.47 18.41 -9.76
C LYS A 93 7.58 18.21 -11.00
N LYS A 94 7.06 17.00 -11.21
CA LYS A 94 6.20 16.71 -12.36
C LYS A 94 4.87 17.48 -12.34
N LYS A 95 4.29 17.69 -11.16
CA LYS A 95 3.06 18.47 -11.03
C LYS A 95 3.27 19.96 -11.36
N GLU A 96 4.49 20.48 -11.17
CA GLU A 96 4.87 21.83 -11.57
C GLU A 96 5.09 21.94 -13.10
N GLU A 97 5.54 20.84 -13.74
CA GLU A 97 5.85 20.82 -15.19
C GLU A 97 4.64 20.43 -16.06
N THR A 98 3.75 19.54 -15.57
CA THR A 98 2.64 18.98 -16.39
C THR A 98 1.44 18.63 -15.51
N ASP A 99 0.22 18.74 -16.10
CA ASP A 99 -1.02 18.29 -15.44
C ASP A 99 -1.10 16.76 -15.32
N GLN A 100 -0.36 16.00 -16.15
CA GLN A 100 -0.33 14.54 -16.11
C GLN A 100 0.92 13.99 -15.45
N ILE A 101 0.78 13.59 -14.18
CA ILE A 101 1.89 12.97 -13.42
C ILE A 101 2.18 11.55 -13.91
N MET A 102 1.14 10.78 -14.29
CA MET A 102 1.24 9.35 -14.54
C MET A 102 1.38 8.99 -16.02
N ARG A 103 2.31 8.06 -16.35
CA ARG A 103 2.56 7.52 -17.69
C ARG A 103 2.16 6.05 -17.82
N ARG A 104 1.89 5.59 -19.05
CA ARG A 104 1.64 4.17 -19.34
C ARG A 104 2.96 3.40 -19.39
N MET A 105 2.95 2.18 -18.87
CA MET A 105 4.07 1.23 -19.00
C MET A 105 3.99 0.50 -20.34
N THR A 106 5.16 0.20 -20.94
CA THR A 106 5.23 -0.60 -22.18
C THR A 106 4.90 -2.07 -21.89
N ARG A 107 4.44 -2.81 -22.91
CA ARG A 107 4.15 -4.26 -22.78
C ARG A 107 5.38 -5.05 -22.31
N LYS A 108 6.58 -4.72 -22.84
CA LYS A 108 7.85 -5.33 -22.39
C LYS A 108 8.16 -5.02 -20.94
N GLY A 109 7.95 -3.77 -20.51
CA GLY A 109 8.10 -3.35 -19.11
C GLY A 109 7.15 -4.10 -18.18
N THR A 110 5.88 -4.29 -18.58
CA THR A 110 4.91 -5.07 -17.80
C THR A 110 5.34 -6.53 -17.66
N GLY A 111 5.82 -7.17 -18.74
CA GLY A 111 6.34 -8.54 -18.70
C GLY A 111 7.54 -8.67 -17.75
N LEU A 112 8.50 -7.74 -17.83
CA LEU A 112 9.66 -7.71 -16.93
C LEU A 112 9.24 -7.52 -15.47
N LEU A 113 8.25 -6.64 -15.19
CA LEU A 113 7.71 -6.44 -13.86
C LEU A 113 7.13 -7.74 -13.30
N VAL A 114 6.26 -8.42 -14.05
CA VAL A 114 5.66 -9.68 -13.60
C VAL A 114 6.73 -10.73 -13.33
N ALA A 115 7.70 -10.88 -14.23
CA ALA A 115 8.81 -11.82 -14.04
C ALA A 115 9.64 -11.48 -12.80
N SER A 116 9.95 -10.19 -12.56
CA SER A 116 10.69 -9.76 -11.37
C SER A 116 9.89 -9.95 -10.08
N MET A 117 8.55 -9.80 -10.12
CA MET A 117 7.69 -10.08 -8.97
C MET A 117 7.69 -11.57 -8.61
N LEU A 118 7.57 -12.46 -9.60
CA LEU A 118 7.61 -13.92 -9.36
C LEU A 118 8.98 -14.36 -8.83
N ALA A 119 10.07 -13.88 -9.43
CA ALA A 119 11.43 -14.18 -8.98
C ALA A 119 11.67 -13.62 -7.57
N GLY A 120 11.27 -12.37 -7.31
CA GLY A 120 11.40 -11.74 -6.00
C GLY A 120 10.61 -12.47 -4.91
N TRP A 121 9.39 -12.92 -5.23
CA TRP A 121 8.59 -13.71 -4.30
C TRP A 121 9.28 -15.03 -3.93
N LEU A 122 9.77 -15.76 -4.93
CA LEU A 122 10.48 -17.02 -4.71
C LEU A 122 11.74 -16.81 -3.83
N VAL A 123 12.55 -15.79 -4.15
CA VAL A 123 13.75 -15.45 -3.38
C VAL A 123 13.39 -15.10 -1.94
N MET A 124 12.42 -14.23 -1.71
CA MET A 124 12.00 -13.83 -0.36
C MET A 124 11.41 -15.00 0.42
N PHE A 125 10.62 -15.86 -0.22
CA PHE A 125 10.07 -17.05 0.42
C PHE A 125 11.16 -18.06 0.83
N LEU A 126 12.26 -18.14 0.08
CA LEU A 126 13.38 -19.02 0.39
C LEU A 126 14.31 -18.44 1.47
N LEU A 127 14.53 -17.11 1.47
CA LEU A 127 15.47 -16.44 2.36
C LEU A 127 14.91 -16.11 3.73
N LEU A 128 13.59 -15.83 3.84
CA LEU A 128 13.02 -15.45 5.12
C LEU A 128 12.89 -16.68 6.04
N PRO A 129 13.33 -16.53 7.30
CA PRO A 129 13.08 -17.56 8.29
C PRO A 129 11.58 -17.74 8.48
N ALA A 130 11.17 -18.97 8.68
CA ALA A 130 9.82 -19.32 9.07
C ALA A 130 9.49 -18.64 10.40
N SER A 131 8.50 -17.75 10.41
CA SER A 131 8.21 -16.90 11.57
C SER A 131 7.67 -17.64 12.79
N ASP A 132 7.15 -18.88 12.63
CA ASP A 132 6.48 -19.62 13.72
C ASP A 132 6.79 -21.14 13.66
N GLY A 133 8.07 -21.51 13.56
CA GLY A 133 8.49 -22.93 13.60
C GLY A 133 8.29 -23.72 12.31
N GLY A 134 7.88 -23.08 11.21
CA GLY A 134 7.71 -23.68 9.89
C GLY A 134 7.29 -22.65 8.82
N ARG A 135 7.48 -22.97 7.54
CA ARG A 135 6.99 -22.17 6.41
C ARG A 135 5.47 -22.34 6.28
N GLY A 136 4.71 -21.58 7.08
CA GLY A 136 3.26 -21.63 7.10
C GLY A 136 2.60 -20.63 6.15
N ILE A 137 1.26 -20.58 6.16
CA ILE A 137 0.44 -19.66 5.36
C ILE A 137 0.83 -18.20 5.62
N GLY A 138 1.15 -17.84 6.88
CA GLY A 138 1.57 -16.47 7.23
C GLY A 138 2.83 -16.04 6.49
N THR A 139 3.84 -16.92 6.31
CA THR A 139 5.06 -16.63 5.54
C THR A 139 4.76 -16.43 4.06
N VAL A 140 3.88 -17.24 3.46
CA VAL A 140 3.45 -17.11 2.06
C VAL A 140 2.77 -15.76 1.84
N LEU A 141 1.84 -15.38 2.73
CA LEU A 141 1.11 -14.13 2.64
C LEU A 141 2.01 -12.92 2.85
N ASP A 142 2.95 -12.96 3.82
CA ASP A 142 3.88 -11.88 4.10
C ASP A 142 4.84 -11.64 2.92
N THR A 143 5.41 -12.70 2.35
CA THR A 143 6.30 -12.59 1.19
C THR A 143 5.57 -12.14 -0.07
N ALA A 144 4.34 -12.60 -0.30
CA ALA A 144 3.51 -12.14 -1.41
C ALA A 144 3.15 -10.65 -1.27
N PHE A 145 2.70 -10.24 -0.08
CA PHE A 145 2.42 -8.83 0.24
C PHE A 145 3.67 -7.96 0.05
N PHE A 146 4.83 -8.41 0.53
CA PHE A 146 6.11 -7.72 0.31
C PHE A 146 6.35 -7.43 -1.17
N VAL A 147 6.27 -8.43 -2.02
CA VAL A 147 6.58 -8.28 -3.46
C VAL A 147 5.61 -7.35 -4.16
N PHE A 148 4.30 -7.47 -3.89
CA PHE A 148 3.31 -6.53 -4.45
C PHE A 148 3.55 -5.11 -3.96
N SER A 149 3.91 -4.93 -2.70
CA SER A 149 4.18 -3.61 -2.12
C SER A 149 5.43 -2.97 -2.70
N VAL A 150 6.51 -3.75 -2.89
CA VAL A 150 7.74 -3.28 -3.58
C VAL A 150 7.41 -2.84 -5.01
N ALA A 151 6.70 -3.68 -5.77
CA ALA A 151 6.34 -3.38 -7.14
C ALA A 151 5.44 -2.13 -7.25
N ALA A 152 4.45 -1.98 -6.36
CA ALA A 152 3.60 -0.80 -6.30
C ALA A 152 4.41 0.46 -5.97
N CYS A 153 5.28 0.38 -4.96
CA CYS A 153 6.12 1.47 -4.51
C CYS A 153 7.05 1.98 -5.63
N LEU A 154 7.74 1.08 -6.31
CA LEU A 154 8.61 1.42 -7.45
C LEU A 154 7.82 2.05 -8.59
N GLN A 155 6.66 1.50 -8.96
CA GLN A 155 5.83 2.06 -10.01
C GLN A 155 5.27 3.44 -9.67
N LEU A 156 4.86 3.68 -8.42
CA LEU A 156 4.45 5.00 -7.94
C LEU A 156 5.62 5.99 -8.04
N ALA A 157 6.81 5.60 -7.61
CA ALA A 157 8.00 6.45 -7.68
C ALA A 157 8.37 6.85 -9.11
N PHE A 158 8.25 5.91 -10.05
CA PHE A 158 8.47 6.16 -11.48
C PHE A 158 7.24 6.67 -12.24
N CYS A 159 6.14 6.98 -11.53
CA CYS A 159 4.91 7.55 -12.06
C CYS A 159 4.25 6.69 -13.15
N TYR A 160 4.10 5.40 -12.94
CA TYR A 160 3.36 4.53 -13.85
C TYR A 160 1.89 4.37 -13.40
N LYS A 161 0.93 4.49 -14.36
CA LYS A 161 -0.50 4.28 -14.09
C LYS A 161 -0.82 2.88 -13.56
N SER A 162 -0.05 1.87 -14.00
CA SER A 162 -0.17 0.47 -13.51
C SER A 162 0.13 0.31 -12.02
N ALA A 163 0.77 1.30 -11.39
CA ALA A 163 0.99 1.31 -9.94
C ALA A 163 -0.30 1.06 -9.16
N TYR A 164 -1.41 1.67 -9.57
CA TYR A 164 -2.69 1.50 -8.88
C TYR A 164 -3.29 0.10 -8.99
N LEU A 165 -3.04 -0.60 -10.13
CA LEU A 165 -3.42 -2.01 -10.26
C LEU A 165 -2.59 -2.90 -9.34
N VAL A 166 -1.28 -2.63 -9.23
CA VAL A 166 -0.41 -3.38 -8.32
C VAL A 166 -0.68 -3.02 -6.85
N THR A 167 -1.04 -1.76 -6.55
CA THR A 167 -1.51 -1.36 -5.22
C THR A 167 -2.79 -2.09 -4.81
N LEU A 168 -3.67 -2.37 -5.77
CA LEU A 168 -4.87 -3.20 -5.53
C LEU A 168 -4.47 -4.62 -5.12
N LEU A 169 -3.49 -5.25 -5.80
CA LEU A 169 -2.97 -6.57 -5.41
C LEU A 169 -2.27 -6.52 -4.05
N SER A 170 -1.50 -5.46 -3.76
CA SER A 170 -0.90 -5.23 -2.45
C SER A 170 -1.97 -5.07 -1.36
N GLY A 171 -3.04 -4.33 -1.63
CA GLY A 171 -4.18 -4.18 -0.73
C GLY A 171 -4.84 -5.53 -0.41
N LEU A 172 -5.04 -6.38 -1.43
CA LEU A 172 -5.55 -7.73 -1.24
C LEU A 172 -4.59 -8.58 -0.38
N GLY A 173 -3.30 -8.59 -0.72
CA GLY A 173 -2.28 -9.30 0.05
C GLY A 173 -2.20 -8.85 1.50
N GLY A 174 -2.25 -7.52 1.73
CA GLY A 174 -2.26 -6.95 3.08
C GLY A 174 -3.52 -7.31 3.88
N THR A 175 -4.70 -7.29 3.23
CA THR A 175 -5.96 -7.72 3.86
C THR A 175 -5.88 -9.18 4.30
N LEU A 176 -5.38 -10.07 3.44
CA LEU A 176 -5.23 -11.49 3.76
C LEU A 176 -4.18 -11.71 4.85
N LEU A 177 -3.04 -11.03 4.80
CA LEU A 177 -1.97 -11.13 5.80
C LEU A 177 -2.46 -10.69 7.19
N TRP A 178 -3.01 -9.50 7.30
CA TRP A 178 -3.46 -8.98 8.59
C TRP A 178 -4.75 -9.64 9.08
N GLY A 179 -5.62 -10.10 8.16
CA GLY A 179 -6.74 -10.98 8.50
C GLY A 179 -6.26 -12.31 9.09
N TRP A 180 -5.24 -12.94 8.51
CA TRP A 180 -4.61 -14.13 9.06
C TRP A 180 -4.01 -13.87 10.45
N LYS A 181 -3.24 -12.78 10.61
CA LYS A 181 -2.67 -12.39 11.90
C LYS A 181 -3.74 -12.12 12.97
N MET A 182 -4.88 -11.57 12.56
CA MET A 182 -6.04 -11.41 13.46
C MET A 182 -6.56 -12.76 13.96
N PHE A 183 -6.67 -13.78 13.09
CA PHE A 183 -7.09 -15.12 13.51
C PHE A 183 -6.08 -15.79 14.45
N GLU A 184 -4.76 -15.59 14.22
CA GLU A 184 -3.72 -16.18 15.06
C GLU A 184 -3.61 -15.48 16.42
N LYS A 185 -3.69 -14.15 16.48
CA LYS A 185 -3.37 -13.34 17.66
C LYS A 185 -4.56 -12.63 18.30
N GLY A 186 -5.74 -12.69 17.66
CA GLY A 186 -6.96 -12.01 18.11
C GLY A 186 -6.92 -10.47 18.01
N THR A 187 -5.90 -9.90 17.38
CA THR A 187 -5.69 -8.44 17.23
C THR A 187 -5.24 -8.11 15.82
N GLY A 188 -5.42 -6.84 15.38
CA GLY A 188 -4.98 -6.39 14.06
C GLY A 188 -6.11 -6.19 13.06
N LEU A 189 -7.37 -6.20 13.49
CA LEU A 189 -8.53 -5.91 12.61
C LEU A 189 -8.43 -4.51 11.99
N SER A 190 -7.97 -3.52 12.73
CA SER A 190 -7.78 -2.16 12.22
C SER A 190 -6.86 -2.11 11.00
N LEU A 191 -5.80 -2.93 10.98
CA LEU A 191 -4.89 -3.04 9.84
C LEU A 191 -5.49 -3.84 8.68
N ALA A 192 -6.22 -4.93 8.95
CA ALA A 192 -6.95 -5.65 7.91
C ALA A 192 -7.96 -4.73 7.21
N VAL A 193 -8.72 -3.97 7.99
CA VAL A 193 -9.69 -2.97 7.48
C VAL A 193 -8.96 -1.84 6.73
N PHE A 194 -7.80 -1.38 7.21
CA PHE A 194 -6.99 -0.42 6.47
C PHE A 194 -6.64 -0.94 5.06
N TYR A 195 -6.19 -2.18 4.91
CA TYR A 195 -5.88 -2.73 3.58
C TYR A 195 -7.12 -2.96 2.72
N LEU A 196 -8.28 -3.22 3.30
CA LEU A 196 -9.57 -3.16 2.59
C LEU A 196 -9.85 -1.74 2.05
N ILE A 197 -9.58 -0.71 2.83
CA ILE A 197 -9.68 0.70 2.40
C ILE A 197 -8.68 0.98 1.27
N VAL A 198 -7.46 0.43 1.34
CA VAL A 198 -6.47 0.53 0.24
C VAL A 198 -7.03 -0.07 -1.05
N LEU A 199 -7.71 -1.21 -0.99
CA LEU A 199 -8.41 -1.79 -2.15
C LEU A 199 -9.42 -0.81 -2.75
N VAL A 200 -10.30 -0.26 -1.93
CA VAL A 200 -11.34 0.69 -2.38
C VAL A 200 -10.72 1.93 -3.01
N ASN A 201 -9.73 2.53 -2.36
CA ASN A 201 -9.03 3.70 -2.87
C ASN A 201 -8.27 3.39 -4.18
N SER A 202 -7.70 2.20 -4.31
CA SER A 202 -7.03 1.76 -5.54
C SER A 202 -8.02 1.61 -6.70
N VAL A 203 -9.23 1.08 -6.45
CA VAL A 203 -10.30 1.04 -7.46
C VAL A 203 -10.70 2.44 -7.91
N ILE A 204 -10.85 3.38 -6.96
CA ILE A 204 -11.14 4.79 -7.27
C ILE A 204 -10.03 5.38 -8.15
N ALA A 205 -8.76 5.18 -7.77
CA ALA A 205 -7.61 5.68 -8.51
C ALA A 205 -7.51 5.06 -9.91
N VAL A 206 -7.72 3.74 -10.05
CA VAL A 206 -7.76 3.06 -11.36
C VAL A 206 -8.86 3.68 -12.22
N ARG A 207 -10.06 3.87 -11.67
CA ARG A 207 -11.18 4.50 -12.41
C ARG A 207 -10.81 5.91 -12.89
N MET A 208 -10.20 6.72 -12.03
CA MET A 208 -9.75 8.07 -12.38
C MET A 208 -8.68 8.07 -13.48
N GLN A 209 -7.70 7.15 -13.40
CA GLN A 209 -6.58 7.13 -14.32
C GLN A 209 -6.86 6.51 -15.70
N TYR A 210 -7.79 5.57 -15.78
CA TYR A 210 -8.07 4.82 -17.00
C TYR A 210 -9.38 5.23 -17.70
N PHE A 211 -10.38 5.69 -16.95
CA PHE A 211 -11.72 5.95 -17.51
C PHE A 211 -12.12 7.44 -17.52
N SER A 212 -11.48 8.31 -16.72
CA SER A 212 -11.81 9.74 -16.75
C SER A 212 -11.16 10.50 -17.92
N GLY A 213 -10.05 9.97 -18.49
CA GLY A 213 -9.36 10.58 -19.62
C GLY A 213 -10.03 10.37 -20.98
N GLU A 214 -11.00 9.45 -21.10
CA GLU A 214 -11.73 9.22 -22.36
C GLU A 214 -12.84 10.24 -22.61
N LYS A 215 -13.30 10.96 -21.59
CA LYS A 215 -14.34 11.98 -21.74
C LYS A 215 -13.84 13.34 -22.27
N GLU A 216 -12.55 13.63 -22.16
CA GLU A 216 -11.95 14.86 -22.68
C GLU A 216 -11.56 14.78 -24.16
N CYS A 217 -11.45 13.59 -24.75
CA CYS A 217 -11.18 13.40 -26.18
C CYS A 217 -12.44 13.24 -27.04
N ALA A 218 -13.64 13.32 -26.46
CA ALA A 218 -14.92 13.15 -27.16
C ALA A 218 -15.74 14.46 -27.26
N LEU A 219 -15.15 15.61 -26.97
CA LEU A 219 -15.68 16.95 -27.21
C LEU A 219 -14.69 17.76 -28.08
#